data_a896051b084e085efaf436f68b5a6011
#
_entry.id   a896051b084e085efaf436f68b5a6011
#
_cell.length_a   1.000
_cell.length_b   1.000
_cell.length_c   1.000
_cell.angle_alpha   90.00
_cell.angle_beta   90.00
_cell.angle_gamma   90.00
#
_symmetry.space_group_name_H-M   'P 1'
#
loop_
_entity.id
_entity.type
_entity.pdbx_description
1 polymer ?
#
loop_
_entity_poly.entity_id
_entity_poly.type
_entity_poly.pdbx_seq_one_letter_code
_entity_poly.pdbx_strand_id
1 'polypeptide(L)'
;MEKKKLLYVSPFPPEKSGISDYSEILVYQLRDKYEITLLIDNYKLTNKKMYDDFEVVIYWKDRIEFEKFDYILYNIGNNPFYHSYIYELCLKHPGMVILHDCVLYYLVAGYYEKKELAFSKIYEQYGLEGLLKAKFAMNDGRDSLLECDELAAEFPLNIELAESGNKIMVHSEFAKKKIKVFTDHVRKINMIPQISTEYVQIDKKKLFSRYN
;
A
#
# COMPACT_ATOMS: atom_id res chain seq x y z
N MET A 1 -21.32 22.95 -7.69
CA MET A 1 -21.11 22.35 -6.36
C MET A 1 -19.64 22.40 -6.05
N GLU A 2 -19.31 22.76 -4.84
CA GLU A 2 -17.92 22.72 -4.36
C GLU A 2 -17.40 21.27 -4.37
N LYS A 3 -16.15 21.07 -4.83
CA LYS A 3 -15.56 19.74 -4.84
C LYS A 3 -15.29 19.27 -3.40
N LYS A 4 -15.46 17.98 -3.16
CA LYS A 4 -15.10 17.36 -1.89
C LYS A 4 -13.59 17.26 -1.75
N LYS A 5 -13.06 17.50 -0.54
CA LYS A 5 -11.64 17.46 -0.24
C LYS A 5 -11.17 16.04 0.01
N LEU A 6 -10.15 15.63 -0.74
CA LEU A 6 -9.57 14.29 -0.66
C LEU A 6 -8.08 14.38 -0.29
N LEU A 7 -7.72 13.79 0.85
CA LEU A 7 -6.32 13.49 1.15
C LEU A 7 -5.95 12.15 0.49
N TYR A 8 -5.01 12.19 -0.45
CA TYR A 8 -4.52 11.02 -1.18
C TYR A 8 -3.13 10.64 -0.69
N VAL A 9 -3.01 9.50 -0.01
CA VAL A 9 -1.80 9.04 0.67
C VAL A 9 -1.22 7.86 -0.08
N SER A 10 -0.07 8.03 -0.72
CA SER A 10 0.54 7.01 -1.58
C SER A 10 2.01 7.30 -1.87
N PRO A 11 2.82 6.29 -2.23
CA PRO A 11 4.04 6.55 -2.97
C PRO A 11 3.71 7.08 -4.37
N PHE A 12 4.60 7.93 -4.90
CA PHE A 12 4.60 8.47 -6.27
C PHE A 12 6.02 8.40 -6.84
N PRO A 13 6.22 8.50 -8.16
CA PRO A 13 7.57 8.62 -8.72
C PRO A 13 8.34 9.81 -8.10
N PRO A 14 9.62 9.62 -7.66
CA PRO A 14 10.58 8.61 -8.10
C PRO A 14 10.57 7.25 -7.36
N GLU A 15 9.64 7.03 -6.44
CA GLU A 15 9.58 5.75 -5.74
C GLU A 15 9.30 4.61 -6.74
N LYS A 16 10.20 3.61 -6.76
CA LYS A 16 10.18 2.50 -7.73
C LYS A 16 9.18 1.42 -7.30
N SER A 17 7.91 1.74 -7.43
CA SER A 17 6.80 0.87 -7.10
C SER A 17 5.73 0.94 -8.18
N GLY A 18 5.14 -0.18 -8.57
CA GLY A 18 3.98 -0.17 -9.48
C GLY A 18 2.78 0.63 -8.93
N ILE A 19 2.72 0.77 -7.59
CA ILE A 19 1.71 1.60 -6.92
C ILE A 19 1.97 3.09 -7.16
N SER A 20 3.22 3.51 -7.32
CA SER A 20 3.58 4.90 -7.64
C SER A 20 3.01 5.33 -8.98
N ASP A 21 3.22 4.51 -10.02
CA ASP A 21 2.70 4.77 -11.37
C ASP A 21 1.16 4.70 -11.39
N TYR A 22 0.59 3.70 -10.71
CA TYR A 22 -0.87 3.58 -10.55
C TYR A 22 -1.47 4.83 -9.90
N SER A 23 -0.84 5.35 -8.85
CA SER A 23 -1.32 6.51 -8.10
C SER A 23 -1.26 7.79 -8.92
N GLU A 24 -0.19 7.99 -9.69
CA GLU A 24 -0.09 9.14 -10.59
C GLU A 24 -1.23 9.13 -11.63
N ILE A 25 -1.54 7.99 -12.21
CA ILE A 25 -2.67 7.86 -13.16
C ILE A 25 -4.00 8.14 -12.45
N LEU A 26 -4.22 7.55 -11.27
CA LEU A 26 -5.49 7.64 -10.56
C LEU A 26 -5.81 9.06 -10.11
N VAL A 27 -4.85 9.82 -9.57
CA VAL A 27 -5.11 11.19 -9.10
C VAL A 27 -5.53 12.11 -10.24
N TYR A 28 -4.96 11.95 -11.43
CA TYR A 28 -5.39 12.71 -12.60
C TYR A 28 -6.81 12.36 -13.07
N GLN A 29 -7.27 11.14 -12.86
CA GLN A 29 -8.66 10.76 -13.14
C GLN A 29 -9.65 11.28 -12.09
N LEU A 30 -9.19 11.44 -10.85
CA LEU A 30 -10.05 11.90 -9.74
C LEU A 30 -10.13 13.43 -9.63
N ARG A 31 -9.17 14.21 -10.18
CA ARG A 31 -9.07 15.66 -10.00
C ARG A 31 -10.30 16.45 -10.46
N ASP A 32 -11.07 15.92 -11.40
CA ASP A 32 -12.28 16.61 -11.86
C ASP A 32 -13.42 16.54 -10.84
N LYS A 33 -13.39 15.54 -9.95
CA LYS A 33 -14.42 15.26 -8.95
C LYS A 33 -14.04 15.74 -7.55
N TYR A 34 -12.75 15.78 -7.24
CA TYR A 34 -12.23 16.10 -5.92
C TYR A 34 -11.20 17.23 -5.97
N GLU A 35 -11.14 18.00 -4.89
CA GLU A 35 -10.00 18.84 -4.53
C GLU A 35 -8.99 17.93 -3.80
N ILE A 36 -7.85 17.65 -4.45
CA ILE A 36 -6.92 16.61 -3.99
C ILE A 36 -5.67 17.24 -3.40
N THR A 37 -5.35 16.84 -2.16
CA THR A 37 -4.05 17.07 -1.53
C THR A 37 -3.29 15.74 -1.53
N LEU A 38 -2.06 15.72 -2.06
CA LEU A 38 -1.19 14.55 -2.08
C LEU A 38 -0.35 14.53 -0.81
N LEU A 39 -0.40 13.44 -0.05
CA LEU A 39 0.48 13.22 1.09
C LEU A 39 1.55 12.19 0.71
N ILE A 40 2.79 12.63 0.72
CA ILE A 40 3.97 11.83 0.37
C ILE A 40 4.97 11.77 1.53
N ASP A 41 5.92 10.84 1.44
CA ASP A 41 7.07 10.79 2.34
C ASP A 41 8.09 11.89 2.01
N ASN A 42 9.28 11.83 2.60
CA ASN A 42 10.31 12.86 2.49
C ASN A 42 11.11 12.78 1.18
N TYR A 43 10.45 12.97 0.05
CA TYR A 43 11.08 13.05 -1.27
C TYR A 43 10.42 14.13 -2.15
N LYS A 44 10.94 14.34 -3.36
CA LYS A 44 10.37 15.25 -4.36
C LYS A 44 9.80 14.47 -5.52
N LEU A 45 8.60 14.83 -5.96
CA LEU A 45 7.97 14.23 -7.13
C LEU A 45 8.81 14.47 -8.40
N THR A 46 8.93 13.43 -9.23
CA THR A 46 9.63 13.51 -10.53
C THR A 46 8.83 14.37 -11.51
N ASN A 47 7.52 14.18 -11.56
CA ASN A 47 6.63 14.98 -12.38
C ASN A 47 6.33 16.33 -11.71
N LYS A 48 7.04 17.37 -12.15
CA LYS A 48 6.90 18.70 -11.58
C LYS A 48 5.52 19.32 -11.77
N LYS A 49 4.80 18.92 -12.83
CA LYS A 49 3.44 19.39 -13.09
C LYS A 49 2.46 19.00 -11.96
N MET A 50 2.75 17.96 -11.20
CA MET A 50 1.91 17.59 -10.06
C MET A 50 1.89 18.67 -8.96
N TYR A 51 2.95 19.48 -8.83
CA TYR A 51 2.96 20.64 -7.90
C TYR A 51 2.11 21.81 -8.38
N ASP A 52 1.85 21.91 -9.70
CA ASP A 52 0.97 22.92 -10.27
C ASP A 52 -0.49 22.47 -10.20
N ASP A 53 -0.74 21.15 -10.34
CA ASP A 53 -2.07 20.56 -10.42
C ASP A 53 -2.66 20.17 -9.05
N PHE A 54 -1.81 19.96 -8.01
CA PHE A 54 -2.22 19.46 -6.68
C PHE A 54 -1.46 20.16 -5.55
N GLU A 55 -2.10 20.30 -4.40
CA GLU A 55 -1.41 20.58 -3.16
C GLU A 55 -0.59 19.34 -2.74
N VAL A 56 0.71 19.52 -2.41
CA VAL A 56 1.60 18.43 -2.01
C VAL A 56 2.11 18.69 -0.59
N VAL A 57 1.83 17.75 0.29
CA VAL A 57 2.20 17.77 1.72
C VAL A 57 3.21 16.67 1.99
N ILE A 58 4.24 16.97 2.77
CA ILE A 58 5.31 16.03 3.14
C ILE A 58 5.10 15.57 4.58
N TYR A 59 4.89 14.29 4.80
CA TYR A 59 4.51 13.69 6.07
C TYR A 59 5.39 14.10 7.25
N TRP A 60 6.70 14.12 7.08
CA TRP A 60 7.63 14.41 8.18
C TRP A 60 7.91 15.90 8.41
N LYS A 61 7.42 16.78 7.54
CA LYS A 61 7.71 18.23 7.58
C LYS A 61 6.48 19.08 7.86
N ASP A 62 5.35 18.68 7.33
CA ASP A 62 4.16 19.50 7.30
C ASP A 62 3.15 19.02 8.36
N ARG A 63 2.44 19.98 8.94
CA ARG A 63 1.33 19.67 9.84
C ARG A 63 0.10 19.32 9.02
N ILE A 64 -0.46 18.15 9.25
CA ILE A 64 -1.65 17.66 8.56
C ILE A 64 -2.84 17.79 9.50
N GLU A 65 -3.86 18.50 9.04
CA GLU A 65 -5.16 18.63 9.73
C GLU A 65 -6.16 17.68 9.05
N PHE A 66 -6.22 16.44 9.49
CA PHE A 66 -7.03 15.38 8.87
C PHE A 66 -8.53 15.72 8.84
N GLU A 67 -9.01 16.50 9.80
CA GLU A 67 -10.40 16.92 9.94
C GLU A 67 -10.86 17.86 8.80
N LYS A 68 -9.94 18.44 8.06
CA LYS A 68 -10.26 19.30 6.90
C LYS A 68 -10.66 18.52 5.65
N PHE A 69 -10.42 17.22 5.62
CA PHE A 69 -10.69 16.37 4.46
C PHE A 69 -12.03 15.63 4.62
N ASP A 70 -12.85 15.66 3.58
CA ASP A 70 -14.07 14.85 3.51
C ASP A 70 -13.76 13.35 3.39
N TYR A 71 -12.63 13.03 2.74
CA TYR A 71 -12.17 11.67 2.50
C TYR A 71 -10.66 11.55 2.63
N ILE A 72 -10.21 10.40 3.12
CA ILE A 72 -8.81 9.99 3.09
C ILE A 72 -8.72 8.69 2.30
N LEU A 73 -7.81 8.64 1.32
CA LEU A 73 -7.58 7.46 0.49
C LEU A 73 -6.11 7.03 0.59
N TYR A 74 -5.90 5.83 1.08
CA TYR A 74 -4.60 5.20 1.23
C TYR A 74 -4.36 4.16 0.15
N ASN A 75 -3.15 4.13 -0.43
CA ASN A 75 -2.70 3.03 -1.27
C ASN A 75 -1.68 2.19 -0.51
N ILE A 76 -2.00 0.93 -0.26
CA ILE A 76 -1.17 0.03 0.55
C ILE A 76 -0.75 -1.18 -0.28
N GLY A 77 0.57 -1.40 -0.30
CA GLY A 77 1.24 -2.61 -0.78
C GLY A 77 2.09 -3.23 0.31
N ASN A 78 2.80 -4.32 -0.02
CA ASN A 78 3.51 -5.15 0.95
C ASN A 78 4.98 -4.74 1.19
N ASN A 79 5.43 -3.59 0.72
CA ASN A 79 6.82 -3.13 0.89
C ASN A 79 6.94 -2.13 2.06
N PRO A 80 7.68 -2.44 3.15
CA PRO A 80 7.79 -1.58 4.32
C PRO A 80 8.52 -0.26 4.04
N PHE A 81 9.40 -0.20 3.03
CA PHE A 81 10.14 1.03 2.70
C PHE A 81 9.24 2.13 2.17
N TYR A 82 8.19 1.78 1.42
CA TYR A 82 7.28 2.75 0.81
C TYR A 82 5.98 2.93 1.59
N HIS A 83 5.58 1.94 2.40
CA HIS A 83 4.23 1.91 2.95
C HIS A 83 4.15 1.98 4.48
N SER A 84 5.27 1.97 5.22
CA SER A 84 5.22 1.99 6.70
C SER A 84 4.51 3.22 7.26
N TYR A 85 4.78 4.43 6.73
CA TYR A 85 4.11 5.64 7.17
C TYR A 85 2.62 5.66 6.79
N ILE A 86 2.27 5.11 5.61
CA ILE A 86 0.88 4.99 5.15
C ILE A 86 0.11 4.04 6.06
N TYR A 87 0.72 2.91 6.42
CA TYR A 87 0.15 1.93 7.34
C TYR A 87 -0.11 2.54 8.72
N GLU A 88 0.87 3.26 9.25
CA GLU A 88 0.71 3.98 10.53
C GLU A 88 -0.44 4.98 10.48
N LEU A 89 -0.53 5.76 9.40
CA LEU A 89 -1.59 6.76 9.24
C LEU A 89 -2.97 6.12 9.14
N CYS A 90 -3.12 5.06 8.36
CA CYS A 90 -4.43 4.43 8.18
C CYS A 90 -4.94 3.70 9.44
N LEU A 91 -4.03 3.30 10.35
CA LEU A 91 -4.42 2.78 11.66
C LEU A 91 -4.89 3.90 12.62
N LYS A 92 -4.28 5.10 12.53
CA LYS A 92 -4.60 6.25 13.37
C LYS A 92 -5.80 7.05 12.88
N HIS A 93 -5.97 7.15 11.57
CA HIS A 93 -6.99 7.94 10.88
C HIS A 93 -7.71 7.08 9.86
N PRO A 94 -8.68 6.23 10.27
CA PRO A 94 -9.38 5.33 9.36
C PRO A 94 -10.03 6.05 8.18
N GLY A 95 -9.89 5.47 6.98
CA GLY A 95 -10.39 6.02 5.74
C GLY A 95 -10.74 4.95 4.71
N MET A 96 -10.48 5.23 3.45
CA MET A 96 -10.58 4.26 2.36
C MET A 96 -9.18 3.73 2.05
N VAL A 97 -9.04 2.42 1.88
CA VAL A 97 -7.76 1.76 1.56
C VAL A 97 -7.90 1.01 0.24
N ILE A 98 -7.07 1.35 -0.75
CA ILE A 98 -6.82 0.47 -1.89
C ILE A 98 -5.70 -0.48 -1.47
N LEU A 99 -6.06 -1.74 -1.25
CA LEU A 99 -5.14 -2.79 -0.85
C LEU A 99 -4.67 -3.53 -2.11
N HIS A 100 -3.43 -3.28 -2.52
CA HIS A 100 -2.83 -3.87 -3.71
C HIS A 100 -2.39 -5.31 -3.49
N ASP A 101 -1.91 -5.61 -2.28
CA ASP A 101 -1.50 -6.94 -1.84
C ASP A 101 -2.35 -7.40 -0.66
N CYS A 102 -2.96 -8.59 -0.73
CA CYS A 102 -3.71 -9.13 0.41
C CYS A 102 -2.80 -9.80 1.45
N VAL A 103 -1.54 -10.06 1.13
CA VAL A 103 -0.48 -10.47 2.06
C VAL A 103 0.29 -9.22 2.45
N LEU A 104 0.24 -8.83 3.71
CA LEU A 104 0.95 -7.65 4.24
C LEU A 104 2.13 -8.03 5.14
N TYR A 105 2.57 -9.28 5.06
CA TYR A 105 3.59 -9.83 5.95
C TYR A 105 4.84 -8.94 6.03
N TYR A 106 5.46 -8.61 4.89
CA TYR A 106 6.69 -7.82 4.90
C TYR A 106 6.46 -6.38 5.38
N LEU A 107 5.36 -5.76 4.99
CA LEU A 107 5.00 -4.44 5.49
C LEU A 107 4.87 -4.43 7.01
N VAL A 108 4.04 -5.33 7.54
CA VAL A 108 3.71 -5.34 8.98
C VAL A 108 4.87 -5.83 9.82
N ALA A 109 5.56 -6.90 9.38
CA ALA A 109 6.77 -7.38 10.05
C ALA A 109 7.83 -6.28 10.11
N GLY A 110 8.18 -5.65 8.98
CA GLY A 110 9.18 -4.59 8.94
C GLY A 110 8.79 -3.32 9.69
N TYR A 111 7.49 -2.96 9.70
CA TYR A 111 6.99 -1.83 10.49
C TYR A 111 7.14 -2.07 12.00
N TYR A 112 6.78 -3.27 12.48
CA TYR A 112 6.84 -3.60 13.89
C TYR A 112 8.22 -4.08 14.35
N GLU A 113 9.06 -4.63 13.48
CA GLU A 113 10.44 -4.98 13.79
C GLU A 113 11.26 -3.75 14.21
N LYS A 114 11.09 -2.63 13.50
CA LYS A 114 11.69 -1.33 13.87
C LYS A 114 11.22 -0.81 15.24
N LYS A 115 10.11 -1.31 15.76
CA LYS A 115 9.53 -0.97 17.06
C LYS A 115 9.74 -2.07 18.11
N GLU A 116 10.49 -3.11 17.77
CA GLU A 116 10.69 -4.30 18.62
C GLU A 116 9.40 -5.03 19.03
N LEU A 117 8.34 -4.89 18.21
CA LEU A 117 6.99 -5.40 18.49
C LEU A 117 6.53 -6.51 17.54
N ALA A 118 7.36 -6.91 16.56
CA ALA A 118 6.92 -7.85 15.50
C ALA A 118 6.43 -9.19 16.06
N PHE A 119 7.14 -9.78 17.00
CA PHE A 119 6.70 -11.05 17.63
C PHE A 119 5.41 -10.91 18.42
N SER A 120 5.22 -9.78 19.11
CA SER A 120 3.96 -9.49 19.82
C SER A 120 2.79 -9.40 18.84
N LYS A 121 2.99 -8.76 17.68
CA LYS A 121 1.95 -8.65 16.65
C LYS A 121 1.62 -9.98 15.99
N ILE A 122 2.60 -10.85 15.77
CA ILE A 122 2.36 -12.21 15.29
C ILE A 122 1.57 -13.00 16.34
N TYR A 123 1.93 -12.88 17.63
CA TYR A 123 1.19 -13.52 18.69
C TYR A 123 -0.25 -13.01 18.82
N GLU A 124 -0.47 -11.71 18.74
CA GLU A 124 -1.82 -11.10 18.77
C GLU A 124 -2.73 -11.62 17.66
N GLN A 125 -2.20 -11.77 16.44
CA GLN A 125 -3.00 -12.18 15.29
C GLN A 125 -3.13 -13.70 15.13
N TYR A 126 -2.12 -14.50 15.53
CA TYR A 126 -2.04 -15.93 15.24
C TYR A 126 -1.74 -16.80 16.47
N GLY A 127 -1.73 -16.20 17.65
CA GLY A 127 -1.52 -16.92 18.92
C GLY A 127 -0.14 -17.55 19.06
N LEU A 128 -0.06 -18.53 19.96
CA LEU A 128 1.18 -19.22 20.29
C LEU A 128 1.80 -19.95 19.09
N GLU A 129 0.99 -20.51 18.21
CA GLU A 129 1.47 -21.22 17.02
C GLU A 129 2.26 -20.27 16.11
N GLY A 130 1.70 -19.10 15.78
CA GLY A 130 2.38 -18.09 14.96
C GLY A 130 3.69 -17.61 15.59
N LEU A 131 3.66 -17.35 16.91
CA LEU A 131 4.86 -16.93 17.63
C LEU A 131 5.96 -17.99 17.62
N LEU A 132 5.62 -19.26 17.85
CA LEU A 132 6.61 -20.35 17.83
C LEU A 132 7.21 -20.53 16.44
N LYS A 133 6.39 -20.55 15.37
CA LYS A 133 6.88 -20.64 13.99
C LYS A 133 7.81 -19.47 13.63
N ALA A 134 7.44 -18.25 14.00
CA ALA A 134 8.30 -17.08 13.76
C ALA A 134 9.65 -17.19 14.51
N LYS A 135 9.64 -17.63 15.77
CA LYS A 135 10.89 -17.86 16.52
C LYS A 135 11.74 -18.96 15.92
N PHE A 136 11.13 -20.07 15.48
CA PHE A 136 11.86 -21.14 14.81
C PHE A 136 12.49 -20.68 13.50
N ALA A 137 11.74 -19.95 12.68
CA ALA A 137 12.27 -19.41 11.44
C ALA A 137 13.47 -18.49 11.64
N MET A 138 13.49 -17.71 12.71
CA MET A 138 14.61 -16.82 13.06
C MET A 138 15.84 -17.58 13.60
N ASN A 139 15.67 -18.79 14.15
CA ASN A 139 16.78 -19.55 14.74
C ASN A 139 17.76 -20.12 13.67
N ASP A 140 17.42 -20.07 12.38
CA ASP A 140 18.26 -20.54 11.28
C ASP A 140 19.32 -19.50 10.83
N GLY A 141 19.72 -18.60 11.74
CA GLY A 141 20.74 -17.59 11.47
C GLY A 141 20.26 -16.39 10.67
N ARG A 142 18.97 -16.13 10.68
CA ARG A 142 18.35 -14.95 10.06
C ARG A 142 18.34 -13.79 11.04
N ASP A 143 18.62 -12.60 10.54
CA ASP A 143 18.68 -11.38 11.34
C ASP A 143 17.34 -10.61 11.36
N SER A 144 16.41 -10.95 10.44
CA SER A 144 15.13 -10.26 10.29
C SER A 144 14.01 -11.22 9.88
N LEU A 145 12.80 -10.94 10.37
CA LEU A 145 11.57 -11.60 9.90
C LEU A 145 11.32 -11.37 8.40
N LEU A 146 11.88 -10.29 7.82
CA LEU A 146 11.78 -10.02 6.38
C LEU A 146 12.50 -11.06 5.52
N GLU A 147 13.34 -11.90 6.10
CA GLU A 147 14.05 -13.00 5.44
C GLU A 147 13.29 -14.34 5.54
N CYS A 148 12.11 -14.34 6.18
CA CYS A 148 11.32 -15.54 6.45
C CYS A 148 10.13 -15.66 5.47
N ASP A 149 10.41 -15.89 4.19
CA ASP A 149 9.38 -15.96 3.12
C ASP A 149 8.32 -17.02 3.36
N GLU A 150 8.67 -18.15 4.02
CA GLU A 150 7.75 -19.21 4.39
C GLU A 150 6.64 -18.73 5.32
N LEU A 151 6.92 -17.75 6.18
CA LEU A 151 5.94 -17.18 7.08
C LEU A 151 4.93 -16.29 6.36
N ALA A 152 5.32 -15.64 5.27
CA ALA A 152 4.44 -14.76 4.51
C ALA A 152 3.25 -15.51 3.88
N ALA A 153 3.45 -16.76 3.48
CA ALA A 153 2.39 -17.59 2.92
C ALA A 153 1.39 -18.04 3.99
N GLU A 154 1.85 -18.29 5.21
CA GLU A 154 1.05 -18.81 6.31
C GLU A 154 0.41 -17.69 7.15
N PHE A 155 1.13 -16.60 7.38
CA PHE A 155 0.72 -15.48 8.21
C PHE A 155 0.69 -14.15 7.41
N PRO A 156 -0.37 -13.86 6.67
CA PRO A 156 -0.45 -12.67 5.83
C PRO A 156 -0.43 -11.33 6.60
N LEU A 157 -0.54 -11.30 7.92
CA LEU A 157 -0.49 -10.13 8.80
C LEU A 157 -1.42 -8.98 8.36
N ASN A 158 -2.61 -9.30 7.85
CA ASN A 158 -3.57 -8.32 7.34
C ASN A 158 -4.78 -8.10 8.27
N ILE A 159 -4.85 -8.82 9.40
CA ILE A 159 -5.98 -8.77 10.32
C ILE A 159 -6.12 -7.39 10.96
N GLU A 160 -5.02 -6.83 11.46
CA GLU A 160 -5.03 -5.51 12.10
C GLU A 160 -5.56 -4.42 11.17
N LEU A 161 -5.14 -4.42 9.89
CA LEU A 161 -5.68 -3.48 8.91
C LEU A 161 -7.17 -3.74 8.63
N ALA A 162 -7.57 -5.00 8.54
CA ALA A 162 -8.96 -5.36 8.27
C ALA A 162 -9.91 -4.93 9.41
N GLU A 163 -9.45 -4.98 10.65
CA GLU A 163 -10.22 -4.62 11.85
C GLU A 163 -10.11 -3.15 12.25
N SER A 164 -9.24 -2.37 11.60
CA SER A 164 -8.96 -0.97 11.96
C SER A 164 -10.07 0.03 11.64
N GLY A 165 -11.24 -0.42 11.13
CA GLY A 165 -12.36 0.45 10.75
C GLY A 165 -12.24 1.08 9.36
N ASN A 166 -11.20 0.76 8.61
CA ASN A 166 -11.04 1.21 7.23
C ASN A 166 -12.04 0.56 6.27
N LYS A 167 -12.39 1.29 5.19
CA LYS A 167 -13.16 0.74 4.05
C LYS A 167 -12.18 0.21 3.02
N ILE A 168 -12.06 -1.11 2.89
CA ILE A 168 -11.03 -1.74 2.07
C ILE A 168 -11.54 -1.99 0.65
N MET A 169 -10.75 -1.60 -0.33
CA MET A 169 -10.94 -1.87 -1.75
C MET A 169 -9.82 -2.78 -2.26
N VAL A 170 -10.19 -3.84 -2.97
CA VAL A 170 -9.26 -4.83 -3.51
C VAL A 170 -9.51 -5.09 -4.99
N HIS A 171 -8.52 -5.60 -5.71
CA HIS A 171 -8.60 -5.77 -7.17
C HIS A 171 -9.09 -7.16 -7.62
N SER A 172 -9.29 -8.11 -6.70
CA SER A 172 -9.73 -9.46 -7.05
C SER A 172 -10.79 -10.03 -6.10
N GLU A 173 -11.59 -10.96 -6.59
CA GLU A 173 -12.54 -11.72 -5.75
C GLU A 173 -11.81 -12.61 -4.73
N PHE A 174 -10.60 -13.08 -5.07
CA PHE A 174 -9.77 -13.84 -4.14
C PHE A 174 -9.40 -12.97 -2.91
N ALA A 175 -8.82 -11.80 -3.13
CA ALA A 175 -8.46 -10.88 -2.06
C ALA A 175 -9.70 -10.46 -1.24
N LYS A 176 -10.83 -10.15 -1.92
CA LYS A 176 -12.08 -9.84 -1.24
C LYS A 176 -12.54 -10.97 -0.31
N LYS A 177 -12.51 -12.22 -0.76
CA LYS A 177 -12.89 -13.37 0.07
C LYS A 177 -11.97 -13.52 1.28
N LYS A 178 -10.66 -13.31 1.11
CA LYS A 178 -9.67 -13.40 2.20
C LYS A 178 -9.89 -12.32 3.26
N ILE A 179 -10.09 -11.07 2.86
CA ILE A 179 -10.30 -9.96 3.79
C ILE A 179 -11.69 -10.00 4.44
N LYS A 180 -12.70 -10.49 3.72
CA LYS A 180 -14.07 -10.57 4.23
C LYS A 180 -14.24 -11.44 5.48
N VAL A 181 -13.28 -12.31 5.76
CA VAL A 181 -13.27 -13.13 6.99
C VAL A 181 -13.15 -12.24 8.24
N PHE A 182 -12.52 -11.06 8.12
CA PHE A 182 -12.25 -10.16 9.23
C PHE A 182 -13.13 -8.92 9.24
N THR A 183 -13.66 -8.51 8.07
CA THR A 183 -14.50 -7.30 7.97
C THR A 183 -15.48 -7.38 6.79
N ASP A 184 -16.70 -6.83 7.00
CA ASP A 184 -17.67 -6.65 5.92
C ASP A 184 -17.41 -5.37 5.09
N HIS A 185 -16.51 -4.51 5.54
CA HIS A 185 -16.15 -3.25 4.86
C HIS A 185 -15.18 -3.44 3.70
N VAL A 186 -15.28 -4.55 2.96
CA VAL A 186 -14.43 -4.86 1.81
C VAL A 186 -15.23 -4.92 0.52
N ARG A 187 -14.72 -4.25 -0.54
CA ARG A 187 -15.31 -4.26 -1.89
C ARG A 187 -14.24 -4.53 -2.93
N LYS A 188 -14.63 -5.25 -4.01
CA LYS A 188 -13.80 -5.35 -5.20
C LYS A 188 -14.00 -4.10 -6.08
N ILE A 189 -12.89 -3.56 -6.56
CA ILE A 189 -12.83 -2.52 -7.58
C ILE A 189 -12.08 -3.03 -8.81
N ASN A 190 -12.31 -2.41 -9.97
CA ASN A 190 -11.53 -2.70 -11.15
C ASN A 190 -10.14 -2.06 -11.04
N MET A 191 -9.12 -2.78 -11.51
CA MET A 191 -7.79 -2.21 -11.66
C MET A 191 -7.81 -1.21 -12.82
N ILE A 192 -7.15 -0.06 -12.64
CA ILE A 192 -6.96 0.89 -13.74
C ILE A 192 -5.84 0.32 -14.62
N PRO A 193 -6.10 0.08 -15.91
CA PRO A 193 -5.06 -0.40 -16.80
C PRO A 193 -4.00 0.69 -17.00
N GLN A 194 -2.72 0.33 -16.82
CA GLN A 194 -1.61 1.15 -17.27
C GLN A 194 -1.51 0.99 -18.78
N ILE A 195 -2.02 1.97 -19.52
CA ILE A 195 -1.89 2.00 -20.97
C ILE A 195 -0.63 2.79 -21.28
N SER A 196 0.43 2.09 -21.70
CA SER A 196 1.57 2.75 -22.35
C SER A 196 1.10 3.35 -23.67
N THR A 197 1.22 4.67 -23.82
CA THR A 197 0.95 5.36 -25.08
C THR A 197 2.09 5.22 -26.07
N GLU A 198 3.23 4.68 -25.67
CA GLU A 198 4.34 4.36 -26.55
C GLU A 198 4.13 2.98 -27.17
N TYR A 199 3.65 2.96 -28.41
CA TYR A 199 3.71 1.78 -29.26
C TYR A 199 5.19 1.49 -29.57
N VAL A 200 5.83 0.64 -28.79
CA VAL A 200 7.10 0.03 -29.21
C VAL A 200 6.77 -0.93 -30.35
N GLN A 201 7.15 -0.58 -31.58
CA GLN A 201 7.13 -1.55 -32.68
C GLN A 201 8.08 -2.68 -32.34
N ILE A 202 7.51 -3.79 -31.84
CA ILE A 202 8.29 -4.97 -31.53
C ILE A 202 8.69 -5.63 -32.84
N ASP A 203 9.98 -5.58 -33.19
CA ASP A 203 10.52 -6.37 -34.27
C ASP A 203 10.43 -7.86 -33.91
N LYS A 204 9.37 -8.51 -34.43
CA LYS A 204 9.09 -9.92 -34.20
C LYS A 204 10.30 -10.82 -34.52
N LYS A 205 11.14 -10.47 -35.51
CA LYS A 205 12.35 -11.24 -35.86
C LYS A 205 13.40 -11.19 -34.76
N LYS A 206 13.58 -10.04 -34.09
CA LYS A 206 14.47 -9.89 -32.94
C LYS A 206 13.99 -10.62 -31.70
N LEU A 207 12.67 -10.73 -31.49
CA LEU A 207 12.11 -11.49 -30.40
C LEU A 207 12.37 -13.00 -30.56
N PHE A 208 12.09 -13.55 -31.75
CA PHE A 208 12.29 -14.98 -32.02
C PHE A 208 13.76 -15.41 -31.99
N SER A 209 14.72 -14.53 -32.33
CA SER A 209 16.15 -14.84 -32.27
C SER A 209 16.74 -14.87 -30.83
N ARG A 210 15.99 -14.44 -29.84
CA ARG A 210 16.40 -14.50 -28.41
C ARG A 210 15.92 -15.76 -27.67
N TYR A 211 14.98 -16.50 -28.24
CA TYR A 211 14.35 -17.67 -27.60
C TYR A 211 14.54 -18.98 -28.41
N ASN A 212 15.35 -18.98 -29.46
CA ASN A 212 15.91 -20.11 -30.17
C ASN A 212 17.43 -20.05 -30.04
#